data_ba992abeea1929b841043476f401f95c
#
_entry.id   ba992abeea1929b841043476f401f95c
#
_cell.length_a   1.000
_cell.length_b   1.000
_cell.length_c   1.000
_cell.angle_alpha   90.00
_cell.angle_beta   90.00
_cell.angle_gamma   90.00
#
_symmetry.space_group_name_H-M   'P 1'
#
loop_
_entity.id
_entity.type
_entity.pdbx_description
1 polymer ?
#
loop_
_entity_poly.entity_id
_entity_poly.type
_entity_poly.pdbx_seq_one_letter_code
_entity_poly.pdbx_strand_id
1 'polypeptide(L)'
;SGNERLTEGDGGDEEEFCMLALRLREGLTQERFYARFHHEIPQKMLESAKQYEKYGLCSCESGGIFLTRRGFLLSNSVISEIIL
;
A
#
# COMPACT_ATOMS: atom_id res chain seq x y z
N SER A 1 1.30 25.99 3.27
CA SER A 1 1.07 25.76 3.51
C SER A 1 0.88 25.03 4.15
N GLY A 2 1.14 25.01 4.45
CA GLY A 2 0.95 24.41 5.07
C GLY A 2 -0.12 24.01 5.28
N ASN A 3 -0.55 24.17 5.09
CA ASN A 3 -1.46 23.76 5.31
C ASN A 3 -2.17 23.15 4.62
N GLU A 4 -2.12 23.29 3.94
CA GLU A 4 -2.71 22.77 3.14
C GLU A 4 -2.75 21.49 3.15
N ARG A 5 -2.06 21.01 3.39
CA ARG A 5 -2.08 19.83 3.44
C ARG A 5 -3.08 19.36 4.10
N LEU A 6 -3.53 19.85 4.66
CA LEU A 6 -4.43 19.46 5.37
C LEU A 6 -5.41 19.02 4.74
N THR A 7 -5.65 19.53 4.00
CA THR A 7 -6.67 19.28 3.37
C THR A 7 -6.68 18.14 2.88
N GLU A 8 -6.02 17.93 2.58
CA GLU A 8 -6.01 16.99 2.02
C GLU A 8 -6.20 15.94 2.59
N GLY A 9 -6.24 15.89 3.38
CA GLY A 9 -6.40 14.84 4.10
C GLY A 9 -7.06 13.71 3.51
N ASP A 10 -7.90 13.81 2.76
CA ASP A 10 -8.67 12.76 2.28
C ASP A 10 -7.94 11.67 1.62
N GLY A 11 -7.93 11.58 0.36
CA GLY A 11 -7.30 10.53 -0.36
C GLY A 11 -5.82 10.44 -0.07
N GLY A 12 -5.20 11.56 0.21
CA GLY A 12 -3.78 11.58 0.49
C GLY A 12 -3.40 10.77 1.71
N ASP A 13 -4.25 10.78 2.72
CA ASP A 13 -3.98 10.02 3.93
C ASP A 13 -3.89 8.54 3.67
N GLU A 14 -4.80 8.01 2.86
CA GLU A 14 -4.79 6.60 2.58
C GLU A 14 -3.58 6.21 1.76
N GLU A 15 -3.24 7.02 0.76
CA GLU A 15 -2.08 6.73 -0.05
C GLU A 15 -0.81 6.76 0.78
N GLU A 16 -0.69 7.76 1.62
CA GLU A 16 0.49 7.90 2.45
C GLU A 16 0.61 6.74 3.42
N PHE A 17 -0.50 6.35 4.04
CA PHE A 17 -0.51 5.23 4.95
C PHE A 17 -0.05 3.96 4.25
N CYS A 18 -0.57 3.73 3.04
CA CYS A 18 -0.23 2.54 2.28
C CYS A 18 1.24 2.55 1.87
N MET A 19 1.74 3.70 1.46
CA MET A 19 3.14 3.81 1.07
C MET A 19 4.06 3.48 2.22
N LEU A 20 3.74 3.98 3.40
CA LEU A 20 4.56 3.71 4.58
C LEU A 20 4.43 2.27 5.02
N ALA A 21 3.22 1.73 5.00
CA ALA A 21 3.00 0.35 5.44
C ALA A 21 3.70 -0.64 4.53
N LEU A 22 3.70 -0.38 3.23
CA LEU A 22 4.34 -1.30 2.29
C LEU A 22 5.85 -1.34 2.46
N ARG A 23 6.43 -0.31 3.07
CA ARG A 23 7.87 -0.30 3.32
C ARG A 23 8.25 -1.05 4.59
N LEU A 24 7.25 -1.48 5.37
CA LEU A 24 7.52 -2.20 6.60
C LEU A 24 7.47 -3.70 6.35
N ARG A 25 8.17 -4.46 7.20
CA ARG A 25 8.10 -5.89 7.11
C ARG A 25 6.69 -6.39 7.30
N GLU A 26 5.95 -5.75 8.21
CA GLU A 26 4.57 -6.12 8.49
C GLU A 26 3.68 -5.95 7.28
N GLY A 27 4.09 -5.10 6.34
CA GLY A 27 3.33 -4.90 5.14
C GLY A 27 2.04 -4.13 5.38
N LEU A 28 1.23 -4.08 4.33
CA LEU A 28 -0.06 -3.42 4.38
C LEU A 28 -1.12 -4.50 4.60
N THR A 29 -1.68 -4.56 5.80
CA THR A 29 -2.67 -5.58 6.13
C THR A 29 -4.07 -4.98 6.15
N GLN A 30 -5.07 -5.82 5.86
CA GLN A 30 -6.45 -5.38 5.93
C GLN A 30 -6.81 -4.93 7.34
N GLU A 31 -6.31 -5.66 8.32
CA GLU A 31 -6.63 -5.35 9.72
C GLU A 31 -6.18 -3.95 10.09
N ARG A 32 -4.94 -3.62 9.76
CA ARG A 32 -4.41 -2.30 10.10
C ARG A 32 -5.06 -1.20 9.29
N PHE A 33 -5.31 -1.47 8.03
CA PHE A 33 -5.95 -0.50 7.17
C PHE A 33 -7.38 -0.22 7.63
N TYR A 34 -8.11 -1.28 7.93
CA TYR A 34 -9.49 -1.13 8.39
C TYR A 34 -9.55 -0.40 9.73
N ALA A 35 -8.61 -0.70 10.62
CA ALA A 35 -8.59 -0.04 11.92
C ALA A 35 -8.42 1.47 11.76
N ARG A 36 -7.69 1.89 10.73
CA ARG A 36 -7.44 3.30 10.52
C ARG A 36 -8.54 3.99 9.73
N PHE A 37 -9.03 3.34 8.68
CA PHE A 37 -9.93 4.00 7.73
C PHE A 37 -11.35 3.47 7.73
N HIS A 38 -11.60 2.38 8.44
CA HIS A 38 -12.95 1.80 8.60
C HIS A 38 -13.52 1.28 7.28
N HIS A 39 -12.67 0.94 6.34
CA HIS A 39 -13.09 0.20 5.15
C HIS A 39 -11.89 -0.60 4.67
N GLU A 40 -12.14 -1.51 3.76
CA GLU A 40 -11.09 -2.41 3.30
C GLU A 40 -10.17 -1.74 2.30
N ILE A 41 -8.99 -2.33 2.12
CA ILE A 41 -8.06 -1.86 1.10
C ILE A 41 -8.79 -1.88 -0.24
N PRO A 42 -8.69 -0.81 -1.04
CA PRO A 42 -9.40 -0.77 -2.33
C PRO A 42 -9.04 -1.95 -3.21
N GLN A 43 -10.07 -2.49 -3.86
CA GLN A 43 -9.89 -3.64 -4.74
C GLN A 43 -8.88 -3.37 -5.84
N LYS A 44 -8.90 -2.16 -6.35
CA LYS A 44 -7.98 -1.76 -7.41
C LYS A 44 -6.52 -1.94 -6.97
N MET A 45 -6.24 -1.58 -5.74
CA MET A 45 -4.89 -1.72 -5.22
C MET A 45 -4.50 -3.18 -5.08
N LEU A 46 -5.44 -4.00 -4.61
CA LEU A 46 -5.17 -5.42 -4.47
C LEU A 46 -4.94 -6.08 -5.83
N GLU A 47 -5.67 -5.65 -6.84
CA GLU A 47 -5.49 -6.21 -8.18
C GLU A 47 -4.13 -5.84 -8.74
N SER A 48 -3.72 -4.60 -8.54
CA SER A 48 -2.39 -4.18 -8.97
C SER A 48 -1.31 -5.00 -8.28
N ALA A 49 -1.47 -5.20 -6.98
CA ALA A 49 -0.48 -5.97 -6.23
C ALA A 49 -0.38 -7.40 -6.72
N LYS A 50 -1.50 -7.99 -7.11
CA LYS A 50 -1.48 -9.35 -7.62
C LYS A 50 -0.66 -9.47 -8.90
N GLN A 51 -0.68 -8.44 -9.72
CA GLN A 51 0.13 -8.47 -10.93
C GLN A 51 1.61 -8.50 -10.59
N TYR A 52 2.00 -7.75 -9.58
CA TYR A 52 3.42 -7.72 -9.20
C TYR A 52 3.81 -8.93 -8.39
N GLU A 53 2.83 -9.61 -7.80
CA GLU A 53 3.10 -10.88 -7.15
C GLU A 53 3.64 -11.90 -8.15
N LYS A 54 3.13 -11.84 -9.38
CA LYS A 54 3.58 -12.75 -10.42
C LYS A 54 5.06 -12.53 -10.76
N TYR A 55 5.55 -11.34 -10.54
CA TYR A 55 6.95 -11.04 -10.81
C TYR A 55 7.84 -11.26 -9.59
N GLY A 56 7.25 -11.73 -8.50
CA GLY A 56 8.02 -11.98 -7.29
C GLY A 56 8.36 -10.73 -6.51
N LEU A 57 7.66 -9.64 -6.76
CA LEU A 57 7.95 -8.38 -6.09
C LEU A 57 7.12 -8.16 -4.84
N CYS A 58 6.00 -8.85 -4.71
CA CYS A 58 5.21 -8.78 -3.50
C CYS A 58 4.44 -10.07 -3.31
N SER A 59 3.80 -10.18 -2.15
CA SER A 59 3.00 -11.34 -1.81
C SER A 59 1.67 -10.84 -1.28
N CYS A 60 0.58 -11.48 -1.69
CA CYS A 60 -0.75 -11.10 -1.22
C CYS A 60 -1.30 -12.23 -0.38
N GLU A 61 -1.48 -11.97 0.92
CA GLU A 61 -1.98 -12.97 1.84
C GLU A 61 -3.04 -12.34 2.73
N SER A 62 -4.11 -13.06 2.95
CA SER A 62 -5.19 -12.60 3.83
C SER A 62 -5.67 -11.20 3.47
N GLY A 63 -5.66 -10.90 2.19
CA GLY A 63 -6.11 -9.60 1.73
C GLY A 63 -5.10 -8.49 1.94
N GLY A 64 -3.92 -8.80 2.45
CA GLY A 64 -2.89 -7.80 2.64
C GLY A 64 -1.84 -7.86 1.55
N ILE A 65 -0.93 -6.90 1.56
CA ILE A 65 0.12 -6.79 0.56
C ILE A 65 1.46 -6.67 1.28
N PHE A 66 2.39 -7.55 0.93
CA PHE A 66 3.71 -7.60 1.57
C PHE A 66 4.78 -7.61 0.49
N LEU A 67 5.71 -6.68 0.55
CA LEU A 67 6.81 -6.67 -0.42
C LEU A 67 7.77 -7.81 -0.11
N THR A 68 8.24 -8.46 -1.16
CA THR A 68 9.31 -9.44 -1.01
C THR A 68 10.63 -8.68 -0.91
N ARG A 69 11.71 -9.41 -0.68
CA ARG A 69 13.02 -8.79 -0.64
C ARG A 69 13.31 -8.05 -1.94
N ARG A 70 12.97 -8.69 -3.07
CA ARG A 70 13.16 -8.05 -4.37
C ARG A 70 12.31 -6.79 -4.50
N GLY A 71 11.07 -6.85 -3.97
CA GLY A 71 10.20 -5.68 -4.00
C GLY A 71 10.76 -4.54 -3.18
N PHE A 72 11.42 -4.83 -2.06
CA PHE A 72 12.02 -3.79 -1.26
C PHE A 72 13.16 -3.09 -2.01
N LEU A 73 13.92 -3.84 -2.78
CA LEU A 73 15.00 -3.24 -3.56
C LEU A 73 14.47 -2.28 -4.62
N LEU A 74 13.26 -2.53 -5.10
CA LEU A 74 12.62 -1.69 -6.10
C LEU A 74 11.41 -0.97 -5.52
N SER A 75 11.42 -0.71 -4.21
CA SER A 75 10.23 -0.27 -3.52
C SER A 75 9.61 1.00 -4.10
N ASN A 76 10.42 1.97 -4.49
CA ASN A 76 9.85 3.20 -5.04
C ASN A 76 8.97 2.90 -6.26
N SER A 77 9.50 2.10 -7.17
CA SER A 77 8.76 1.76 -8.39
C SER A 77 7.55 0.88 -8.08
N VAL A 78 7.77 -0.16 -7.27
CA VAL A 78 6.69 -1.10 -6.97
C VAL A 78 5.55 -0.41 -6.23
N ILE A 79 5.87 0.38 -5.24
CA ILE A 79 4.85 1.05 -4.45
C ILE A 79 4.08 2.05 -5.31
N SER A 80 4.77 2.80 -6.15
CA SER A 80 4.10 3.73 -7.05
C SER A 80 3.11 3.00 -7.95
N GLU A 81 3.52 1.88 -8.49
CA GLU A 81 2.66 1.15 -9.43
C GLU A 81 1.46 0.55 -8.71
N ILE A 82 1.64 0.10 -7.48
CA ILE A 82 0.53 -0.49 -6.74
C ILE A 82 -0.48 0.59 -6.33
N ILE A 83 0.01 1.71 -5.85
CA ILE A 83 -0.86 2.74 -5.29
C ILE A 83 -1.44 3.66 -6.37
N LEU A 84 -0.66 4.02 -7.35
CA LEU A 84 -1.11 4.91 -8.40
C LEU A 84 -1.66 4.15 -9.58
#